data_f9035904b83d7c7ccaf24446b308bd8d
#
_entry.id   f9035904b83d7c7ccaf24446b308bd8d
#
_cell.length_a   1.000
_cell.length_b   1.000
_cell.length_c   1.000
_cell.angle_alpha   90.00
_cell.angle_beta   90.00
_cell.angle_gamma   90.00
#
_symmetry.space_group_name_H-M   'P 1'
#
loop_
_entity.id
_entity.type
_entity.pdbx_description
1 polymer ?
#
loop_
_entity_poly.entity_id
_entity_poly.type
_entity_poly.pdbx_seq_one_letter_code
_entity_poly.pdbx_strand_id
1 'polypeptide(L)'
;MANPKTSVDPLVTFWGATQTVTGSMHQLTAAGKTILLDCGLFQGRRSEAFRRNREFPFRAKGIDAVILSHAHVDHCGNLPNLVRRGFSGPIYCTPATRALAAVMLGDAAKIQEEDANYLNNRRGKDEPKVEPIYDARDVFRTLTRLQSVNYGARVSVGKGIEATFADAGHLLGSATVHVRIDGPAGERRLTFTGDVGRPGLPILRDPEPVPPCDLLISESTYGGHFHEAVDETAEKLGDVVARTIGRGGKVIIPAFAVGRTQTVIYFLHQLVNAGRLSDVPVYVDSPMATKATEVFHAHPECFDEETAALFAADPDLFGDKRVRYVESVHESIALNGRSEPCIIISSSGMCEAGRVLHHIKHNCGDPRNTILIAGYQAEHTLGRRIVEKRSDLHILGGIYPLKAEVVVLNGLSSHADHGDLMRMLSPLAGSTQRVRLVHGELPRAAALAEALRTAGFPDVAIPARGDTASV
;
A
#
# COMPACT_ATOMS: atom_id res chain seq x y z
N MET A 1 -32.65 32.59 -23.41
CA MET A 1 -33.19 31.36 -22.78
C MET A 1 -32.01 30.43 -22.52
N ALA A 2 -31.58 30.34 -21.27
CA ALA A 2 -30.51 29.46 -20.88
C ALA A 2 -31.05 28.01 -20.88
N ASN A 3 -30.38 27.13 -21.63
CA ASN A 3 -30.65 25.71 -21.65
C ASN A 3 -30.46 25.16 -20.21
N PRO A 4 -31.46 24.58 -19.57
CA PRO A 4 -31.24 23.96 -18.26
C PRO A 4 -30.40 22.70 -18.49
N LYS A 5 -29.08 22.80 -18.29
CA LYS A 5 -28.26 21.62 -18.05
C LYS A 5 -28.83 20.99 -16.79
N THR A 6 -29.58 19.90 -16.96
CA THR A 6 -30.01 19.04 -15.88
C THR A 6 -28.77 18.70 -15.05
N SER A 7 -28.67 19.29 -13.87
CA SER A 7 -27.63 18.95 -12.94
C SER A 7 -27.97 17.55 -12.40
N VAL A 8 -27.23 16.58 -12.90
CA VAL A 8 -27.31 15.21 -12.40
C VAL A 8 -26.75 15.21 -10.98
N ASP A 9 -27.47 14.56 -10.06
CA ASP A 9 -26.99 14.38 -8.69
C ASP A 9 -25.58 13.75 -8.70
N PRO A 10 -24.72 14.11 -7.75
CA PRO A 10 -23.39 13.54 -7.67
C PRO A 10 -23.44 12.01 -7.58
N LEU A 11 -22.68 11.34 -8.44
CA LEU A 11 -22.71 9.89 -8.59
C LEU A 11 -21.29 9.33 -8.55
N VAL A 12 -21.09 8.26 -7.76
CA VAL A 12 -19.85 7.48 -7.78
C VAL A 12 -20.08 6.17 -8.53
N THR A 13 -19.15 5.81 -9.43
CA THR A 13 -19.08 4.49 -10.07
C THR A 13 -17.83 3.76 -9.60
N PHE A 14 -17.99 2.52 -9.16
CA PHE A 14 -16.92 1.70 -8.60
C PHE A 14 -16.26 0.84 -9.67
N TRP A 15 -15.00 1.12 -10.04
CA TRP A 15 -14.30 0.43 -11.11
C TRP A 15 -13.26 -0.57 -10.65
N GLY A 16 -12.72 -0.41 -9.43
CA GLY A 16 -11.67 -1.25 -8.89
C GLY A 16 -11.74 -1.37 -7.38
N ALA A 17 -10.91 -2.23 -6.80
CA ALA A 17 -10.94 -2.63 -5.39
C ALA A 17 -12.35 -3.02 -4.90
N THR A 18 -13.18 -3.56 -5.79
CA THR A 18 -14.52 -4.05 -5.51
C THR A 18 -14.44 -5.55 -5.24
N GLN A 19 -14.78 -5.95 -4.00
CA GLN A 19 -14.71 -7.35 -3.52
C GLN A 19 -13.29 -7.97 -3.65
N THR A 20 -12.28 -7.12 -3.70
CA THR A 20 -10.85 -7.45 -3.77
C THR A 20 -10.04 -6.31 -3.17
N VAL A 21 -8.79 -6.59 -2.79
CA VAL A 21 -7.86 -5.63 -2.15
C VAL A 21 -6.90 -4.96 -3.15
N THR A 22 -7.21 -4.92 -4.45
CA THR A 22 -6.29 -4.34 -5.42
C THR A 22 -6.99 -3.53 -6.50
N GLY A 23 -6.25 -2.57 -7.08
CA GLY A 23 -6.69 -1.78 -8.22
C GLY A 23 -7.74 -0.74 -7.87
N SER A 24 -7.55 -0.03 -6.75
CA SER A 24 -8.45 1.05 -6.30
C SER A 24 -8.68 2.08 -7.40
N MET A 25 -9.95 2.28 -7.75
CA MET A 25 -10.34 3.22 -8.80
C MET A 25 -11.85 3.49 -8.74
N HIS A 26 -12.23 4.70 -8.32
CA HIS A 26 -13.64 5.08 -8.21
C HIS A 26 -13.85 6.41 -8.95
N GLN A 27 -14.92 6.50 -9.73
CA GLN A 27 -15.21 7.65 -10.57
C GLN A 27 -16.35 8.47 -9.97
N LEU A 28 -16.06 9.67 -9.53
CA LEU A 28 -17.04 10.67 -9.13
C LEU A 28 -17.44 11.53 -10.32
N THR A 29 -18.73 11.59 -10.63
CA THR A 29 -19.31 12.51 -11.59
C THR A 29 -20.18 13.52 -10.84
N ALA A 30 -19.80 14.80 -10.87
CA ALA A 30 -20.47 15.86 -10.15
C ALA A 30 -20.27 17.22 -10.81
N ALA A 31 -21.24 18.11 -10.78
CA ALA A 31 -21.15 19.48 -11.31
C ALA A 31 -20.58 19.57 -12.75
N GLY A 32 -20.84 18.56 -13.58
CA GLY A 32 -20.35 18.48 -14.96
C GLY A 32 -18.86 18.11 -15.07
N LYS A 33 -18.26 17.63 -14.00
CA LYS A 33 -16.88 17.14 -13.91
C LYS A 33 -16.83 15.64 -13.62
N THR A 34 -15.76 15.01 -14.09
CA THR A 34 -15.45 13.60 -13.82
C THR A 34 -14.09 13.50 -13.14
N ILE A 35 -14.08 13.01 -11.91
CA ILE A 35 -12.89 12.93 -11.05
C ILE A 35 -12.65 11.46 -10.70
N LEU A 36 -11.42 10.99 -10.72
CA LEU A 36 -11.06 9.70 -10.17
C LEU A 36 -10.57 9.86 -8.72
N LEU A 37 -11.03 8.97 -7.86
CA LEU A 37 -10.45 8.67 -6.56
C LEU A 37 -9.59 7.43 -6.76
N ASP A 38 -8.28 7.61 -6.71
CA ASP A 38 -7.23 6.64 -7.06
C ASP A 38 -7.24 6.16 -8.53
N CYS A 39 -6.15 5.53 -8.94
CA CYS A 39 -5.98 4.87 -10.22
C CYS A 39 -4.91 3.78 -10.09
N GLY A 40 -5.25 2.70 -9.44
CA GLY A 40 -4.34 1.63 -9.06
C GLY A 40 -4.20 0.52 -10.08
N LEU A 41 -3.11 -0.26 -9.96
CA LEU A 41 -2.94 -1.51 -10.67
C LEU A 41 -3.69 -2.65 -9.99
N PHE A 42 -4.47 -3.38 -10.76
CA PHE A 42 -5.07 -4.62 -10.31
C PHE A 42 -4.01 -5.73 -10.25
N GLN A 43 -3.91 -6.38 -9.12
CA GLN A 43 -3.06 -7.53 -8.87
C GLN A 43 -3.93 -8.78 -8.69
N GLY A 44 -3.62 -9.86 -9.42
CA GLY A 44 -4.40 -11.07 -9.42
C GLY A 44 -3.95 -12.03 -10.52
N ARG A 45 -4.84 -12.89 -10.99
CA ARG A 45 -4.52 -13.84 -12.07
C ARG A 45 -3.98 -13.09 -13.29
N ARG A 46 -2.85 -13.56 -13.83
CA ARG A 46 -2.08 -12.86 -14.88
C ARG A 46 -2.92 -12.41 -16.09
N SER A 47 -3.81 -13.26 -16.57
CA SER A 47 -4.68 -12.93 -17.72
C SER A 47 -5.68 -11.82 -17.40
N GLU A 48 -6.22 -11.81 -16.19
CA GLU A 48 -7.16 -10.80 -15.72
C GLU A 48 -6.45 -9.48 -15.44
N ALA A 49 -5.31 -9.51 -14.74
CA ALA A 49 -4.47 -8.34 -14.46
C ALA A 49 -4.01 -7.69 -15.79
N PHE A 50 -3.59 -8.50 -16.77
CA PHE A 50 -3.21 -8.00 -18.08
C PHE A 50 -4.31 -7.19 -18.75
N ARG A 51 -5.55 -7.69 -18.75
CA ARG A 51 -6.69 -7.00 -19.38
C ARG A 51 -7.13 -5.77 -18.59
N ARG A 52 -7.34 -5.92 -17.26
CA ARG A 52 -7.86 -4.84 -16.40
C ARG A 52 -6.93 -3.64 -16.34
N ASN A 53 -5.61 -3.87 -16.34
CA ASN A 53 -4.63 -2.80 -16.24
C ASN A 53 -4.41 -2.07 -17.56
N ARG A 54 -4.68 -2.70 -18.70
CA ARG A 54 -4.49 -2.09 -20.02
C ARG A 54 -5.69 -1.28 -20.50
N GLU A 55 -6.90 -1.66 -20.10
CA GLU A 55 -8.14 -1.09 -20.58
C GLU A 55 -8.94 -0.42 -19.47
N PHE A 56 -9.19 0.87 -19.62
CA PHE A 56 -10.09 1.59 -18.72
C PHE A 56 -11.54 1.41 -19.18
N PRO A 57 -12.51 1.30 -18.24
CA PRO A 57 -13.94 1.22 -18.58
C PRO A 57 -14.52 2.57 -19.01
N PHE A 58 -13.70 3.60 -19.12
CA PHE A 58 -14.05 4.97 -19.49
C PHE A 58 -12.98 5.57 -20.42
N ARG A 59 -13.26 6.73 -20.99
CA ARG A 59 -12.29 7.47 -21.81
C ARG A 59 -11.36 8.29 -20.91
N ALA A 60 -10.06 8.01 -20.91
CA ALA A 60 -9.07 8.73 -20.09
C ALA A 60 -9.09 10.26 -20.32
N LYS A 61 -9.31 10.70 -21.57
CA LYS A 61 -9.46 12.12 -21.93
C LYS A 61 -10.68 12.81 -21.29
N GLY A 62 -11.65 12.03 -20.83
CA GLY A 62 -12.86 12.53 -20.18
C GLY A 62 -12.71 12.75 -18.68
N ILE A 63 -11.56 12.41 -18.10
CA ILE A 63 -11.26 12.63 -16.69
C ILE A 63 -10.69 14.03 -16.51
N ASP A 64 -11.30 14.83 -15.64
CA ASP A 64 -10.89 16.21 -15.36
C ASP A 64 -9.75 16.28 -14.35
N ALA A 65 -9.77 15.42 -13.31
CA ALA A 65 -8.75 15.37 -12.26
C ALA A 65 -8.68 13.99 -11.63
N VAL A 66 -7.58 13.71 -10.92
CA VAL A 66 -7.43 12.57 -10.02
C VAL A 66 -7.14 13.07 -8.62
N ILE A 67 -7.71 12.45 -7.61
CA ILE A 67 -7.37 12.62 -6.21
C ILE A 67 -6.76 11.29 -5.75
N LEU A 68 -5.49 11.32 -5.36
CA LEU A 68 -4.73 10.15 -4.98
C LEU A 68 -4.61 10.09 -3.45
N SER A 69 -5.13 9.02 -2.86
CA SER A 69 -5.11 8.80 -1.42
C SER A 69 -3.70 8.52 -0.89
N HIS A 70 -2.96 7.63 -1.53
CA HIS A 70 -1.59 7.28 -1.15
C HIS A 70 -0.82 6.59 -2.29
N ALA A 71 0.45 6.26 -2.04
CA ALA A 71 1.38 5.85 -3.08
C ALA A 71 1.53 4.33 -3.28
N HIS A 72 0.74 3.46 -2.65
CA HIS A 72 0.79 2.03 -2.99
C HIS A 72 0.39 1.79 -4.45
N VAL A 73 0.99 0.76 -5.05
CA VAL A 73 0.83 0.45 -6.48
C VAL A 73 -0.61 0.13 -6.87
N ASP A 74 -1.39 -0.44 -5.99
CA ASP A 74 -2.81 -0.72 -6.17
C ASP A 74 -3.71 0.51 -5.99
N HIS A 75 -3.15 1.69 -5.68
CA HIS A 75 -3.80 3.00 -5.63
C HIS A 75 -3.25 3.99 -6.67
N CYS A 76 -1.93 3.98 -6.96
CA CYS A 76 -1.31 4.92 -7.90
C CYS A 76 -0.80 4.27 -9.18
N GLY A 77 -0.60 2.96 -9.20
CA GLY A 77 0.23 2.26 -10.17
C GLY A 77 -0.27 2.30 -11.63
N ASN A 78 -1.53 2.64 -11.87
CA ASN A 78 -2.07 2.75 -13.24
C ASN A 78 -2.17 4.20 -13.76
N LEU A 79 -1.72 5.18 -12.95
CA LEU A 79 -1.67 6.59 -13.34
C LEU A 79 -0.86 6.84 -14.63
N PRO A 80 0.33 6.21 -14.83
CA PRO A 80 1.08 6.44 -16.06
C PRO A 80 0.35 5.91 -17.30
N ASN A 81 -0.38 4.82 -17.21
CA ASN A 81 -1.23 4.34 -18.29
C ASN A 81 -2.41 5.30 -18.57
N LEU A 82 -3.01 5.87 -17.53
CA LEU A 82 -4.06 6.87 -17.68
C LEU A 82 -3.55 8.09 -18.47
N VAL A 83 -2.34 8.58 -18.14
CA VAL A 83 -1.67 9.67 -18.88
C VAL A 83 -1.33 9.25 -20.30
N ARG A 84 -0.78 8.05 -20.52
CA ARG A 84 -0.52 7.46 -21.86
C ARG A 84 -1.78 7.41 -22.72
N ARG A 85 -2.95 7.13 -22.11
CA ARG A 85 -4.26 7.10 -22.78
C ARG A 85 -4.90 8.47 -22.97
N GLY A 86 -4.22 9.54 -22.59
CA GLY A 86 -4.56 10.91 -22.92
C GLY A 86 -5.20 11.74 -21.80
N PHE A 87 -5.15 11.27 -20.56
CA PHE A 87 -5.45 12.12 -19.40
C PHE A 87 -4.46 13.29 -19.35
N SER A 88 -4.98 14.50 -19.12
CA SER A 88 -4.18 15.72 -19.09
C SER A 88 -4.42 16.62 -17.87
N GLY A 89 -5.35 16.21 -17.01
CA GLY A 89 -5.68 16.95 -15.79
C GLY A 89 -4.63 16.88 -14.68
N PRO A 90 -4.84 17.59 -13.56
CA PRO A 90 -4.02 17.49 -12.36
C PRO A 90 -4.28 16.20 -11.58
N ILE A 91 -3.27 15.77 -10.83
CA ILE A 91 -3.35 14.67 -9.86
C ILE A 91 -3.02 15.28 -8.49
N TYR A 92 -4.02 15.40 -7.62
CA TYR A 92 -3.85 15.97 -6.29
C TYR A 92 -3.49 14.89 -5.28
N CYS A 93 -2.47 15.13 -4.45
CA CYS A 93 -2.02 14.24 -3.39
C CYS A 93 -1.22 15.02 -2.33
N THR A 94 -0.88 14.39 -1.22
CA THR A 94 0.01 15.02 -0.22
C THR A 94 1.45 15.13 -0.73
N PRO A 95 2.31 16.01 -0.14
CA PRO A 95 3.72 16.11 -0.52
C PRO A 95 4.47 14.77 -0.42
N ALA A 96 4.31 14.04 0.67
CA ALA A 96 4.97 12.76 0.88
C ALA A 96 4.45 11.67 -0.07
N THR A 97 3.14 11.61 -0.33
CA THR A 97 2.57 10.73 -1.37
C THR A 97 3.15 11.03 -2.74
N ARG A 98 3.34 12.31 -3.10
CA ARG A 98 4.01 12.69 -4.36
C ARG A 98 5.42 12.15 -4.45
N ALA A 99 6.21 12.29 -3.39
CA ALA A 99 7.59 11.82 -3.35
C ALA A 99 7.67 10.28 -3.43
N LEU A 100 6.84 9.56 -2.66
CA LEU A 100 6.77 8.10 -2.72
C LEU A 100 6.25 7.59 -4.07
N ALA A 101 5.25 8.24 -4.67
CA ALA A 101 4.73 7.87 -5.99
C ALA A 101 5.81 7.95 -7.06
N ALA A 102 6.76 8.90 -6.97
CA ALA A 102 7.88 8.98 -7.89
C ALA A 102 8.78 7.74 -7.80
N VAL A 103 9.08 7.26 -6.59
CA VAL A 103 9.87 6.04 -6.35
C VAL A 103 9.11 4.80 -6.84
N MET A 104 7.83 4.67 -6.44
CA MET A 104 7.00 3.50 -6.73
C MET A 104 6.72 3.33 -8.22
N LEU A 105 6.32 4.40 -8.90
CA LEU A 105 6.02 4.37 -10.34
C LEU A 105 7.26 4.14 -11.18
N GLY A 106 8.40 4.70 -10.76
CA GLY A 106 9.69 4.47 -11.44
C GLY A 106 10.14 3.01 -11.38
N ASP A 107 10.02 2.38 -10.21
CA ASP A 107 10.32 0.96 -10.03
C ASP A 107 9.33 0.06 -10.78
N ALA A 108 8.04 0.37 -10.71
CA ALA A 108 7.01 -0.37 -11.42
C ALA A 108 7.20 -0.33 -12.95
N ALA A 109 7.62 0.80 -13.53
CA ALA A 109 7.93 0.89 -14.96
C ALA A 109 9.11 0.00 -15.33
N LYS A 110 10.19 0.05 -14.54
CA LYS A 110 11.37 -0.78 -14.76
C LYS A 110 11.04 -2.27 -14.74
N ILE A 111 10.28 -2.73 -13.75
CA ILE A 111 9.84 -4.14 -13.65
C ILE A 111 9.03 -4.53 -14.89
N GLN A 112 8.11 -3.70 -15.35
CA GLN A 112 7.28 -4.00 -16.52
C GLN A 112 8.10 -4.04 -17.82
N GLU A 113 9.10 -3.17 -17.97
CA GLU A 113 10.02 -3.17 -19.12
C GLU A 113 10.90 -4.43 -19.11
N GLU A 114 11.44 -4.83 -17.94
CA GLU A 114 12.21 -6.06 -17.76
C GLU A 114 11.37 -7.31 -18.09
N ASP A 115 10.13 -7.39 -17.60
CA ASP A 115 9.19 -8.48 -17.88
C ASP A 115 8.84 -8.57 -19.38
N ALA A 116 8.58 -7.43 -20.02
CA ALA A 116 8.31 -7.38 -21.44
C ALA A 116 9.51 -7.86 -22.27
N ASN A 117 10.71 -7.42 -21.91
CA ASN A 117 11.95 -7.86 -22.56
C ASN A 117 12.18 -9.37 -22.37
N TYR A 118 12.00 -9.88 -21.16
CA TYR A 118 12.13 -11.31 -20.87
C TYR A 118 11.16 -12.16 -21.69
N LEU A 119 9.91 -11.76 -21.80
CA LEU A 119 8.92 -12.44 -22.63
C LEU A 119 9.26 -12.38 -24.11
N ASN A 120 9.69 -11.23 -24.61
CA ASN A 120 10.03 -11.02 -26.00
C ASN A 120 11.26 -11.84 -26.44
N ASN A 121 12.25 -12.01 -25.55
CA ASN A 121 13.42 -12.83 -25.82
C ASN A 121 13.13 -14.34 -25.97
N ARG A 122 11.94 -14.79 -25.53
CA ARG A 122 11.47 -16.18 -25.64
C ARG A 122 10.46 -16.41 -26.73
N ARG A 123 10.01 -15.37 -27.41
CA ARG A 123 9.04 -15.41 -28.51
C ARG A 123 9.74 -15.65 -29.86
N GLY A 124 9.00 -16.27 -30.78
CA GLY A 124 9.41 -16.39 -32.17
C GLY A 124 9.46 -15.02 -32.86
N LYS A 125 10.26 -14.94 -33.95
CA LYS A 125 10.44 -13.68 -34.69
C LYS A 125 9.13 -13.09 -35.26
N ASP A 126 8.15 -13.95 -35.54
CA ASP A 126 6.86 -13.58 -36.14
C ASP A 126 5.74 -13.34 -35.13
N GLU A 127 6.03 -13.53 -33.82
CA GLU A 127 5.03 -13.26 -32.78
C GLU A 127 4.99 -11.77 -32.42
N PRO A 128 3.78 -11.21 -32.16
CA PRO A 128 3.65 -9.82 -31.76
C PRO A 128 4.39 -9.58 -30.43
N LYS A 129 5.15 -8.48 -30.37
CA LYS A 129 5.88 -8.10 -29.15
C LYS A 129 4.94 -7.76 -28.00
N VAL A 130 5.31 -8.17 -26.80
CA VAL A 130 4.67 -7.72 -25.57
C VAL A 130 5.19 -6.33 -25.25
N GLU A 131 4.29 -5.37 -25.10
CA GLU A 131 4.63 -4.03 -24.64
C GLU A 131 4.35 -3.91 -23.13
N PRO A 132 5.16 -3.14 -22.37
CA PRO A 132 4.80 -2.78 -21.01
C PRO A 132 3.49 -1.97 -21.01
N ILE A 133 2.77 -1.95 -19.90
CA ILE A 133 1.54 -1.15 -19.74
C ILE A 133 1.87 0.33 -19.93
N TYR A 134 3.02 0.75 -19.39
CA TYR A 134 3.63 2.06 -19.54
C TYR A 134 5.15 1.95 -19.38
N ASP A 135 5.87 2.97 -19.76
CA ASP A 135 7.32 3.08 -19.69
C ASP A 135 7.76 4.27 -18.81
N ALA A 136 9.08 4.45 -18.67
CA ALA A 136 9.66 5.53 -17.88
C ALA A 136 9.25 6.94 -18.37
N ARG A 137 8.94 7.12 -19.67
CA ARG A 137 8.49 8.42 -20.22
C ARG A 137 7.07 8.74 -19.76
N ASP A 138 6.20 7.72 -19.68
CA ASP A 138 4.84 7.87 -19.18
C ASP A 138 4.85 8.20 -17.69
N VAL A 139 5.76 7.60 -16.92
CA VAL A 139 6.00 7.98 -15.51
C VAL A 139 6.43 9.44 -15.41
N PHE A 140 7.43 9.87 -16.16
CA PHE A 140 7.88 11.26 -16.14
C PHE A 140 6.73 12.24 -16.42
N ARG A 141 5.91 11.97 -17.46
CA ARG A 141 4.73 12.78 -17.77
C ARG A 141 3.70 12.79 -16.64
N THR A 142 3.56 11.69 -15.92
CA THR A 142 2.65 11.58 -14.78
C THR A 142 3.14 12.43 -13.61
N LEU A 143 4.42 12.35 -13.30
CA LEU A 143 5.02 13.12 -12.20
C LEU A 143 4.89 14.63 -12.39
N THR A 144 4.89 15.12 -13.64
CA THR A 144 4.66 16.56 -13.93
C THR A 144 3.23 17.01 -13.65
N ARG A 145 2.27 16.09 -13.47
CA ARG A 145 0.85 16.38 -13.16
C ARG A 145 0.53 16.32 -11.68
N LEU A 146 1.41 15.75 -10.86
CA LEU A 146 1.22 15.65 -9.42
C LEU A 146 1.29 17.05 -8.79
N GLN A 147 0.24 17.43 -8.10
CA GLN A 147 0.11 18.68 -7.34
C GLN A 147 -0.03 18.36 -5.86
N SER A 148 0.88 18.90 -5.05
CA SER A 148 0.89 18.68 -3.61
C SER A 148 -0.15 19.57 -2.91
N VAL A 149 -0.90 18.94 -2.00
CA VAL A 149 -1.88 19.58 -1.12
C VAL A 149 -1.57 19.15 0.31
N ASN A 150 -1.30 20.08 1.20
CA ASN A 150 -1.02 19.78 2.61
C ASN A 150 -2.29 19.26 3.31
N TYR A 151 -2.11 18.48 4.36
CA TYR A 151 -3.21 18.07 5.22
C TYR A 151 -3.97 19.28 5.74
N GLY A 152 -5.30 19.18 5.82
CA GLY A 152 -6.21 20.25 6.22
C GLY A 152 -6.41 21.35 5.18
N ALA A 153 -5.57 21.45 4.15
CA ALA A 153 -5.73 22.46 3.11
C ALA A 153 -6.85 22.08 2.13
N ARG A 154 -7.62 23.08 1.71
CA ARG A 154 -8.67 22.91 0.69
C ARG A 154 -8.09 23.15 -0.70
N VAL A 155 -8.46 22.31 -1.63
CA VAL A 155 -8.12 22.47 -3.05
C VAL A 155 -9.40 22.40 -3.90
N SER A 156 -9.55 23.35 -4.84
CA SER A 156 -10.62 23.28 -5.84
C SER A 156 -10.24 22.27 -6.93
N VAL A 157 -11.03 21.21 -7.03
CA VAL A 157 -10.84 20.13 -8.04
C VAL A 157 -11.66 20.42 -9.29
N GLY A 158 -12.63 21.31 -9.18
CA GLY A 158 -13.52 21.79 -10.23
C GLY A 158 -14.49 22.81 -9.70
N LYS A 159 -15.23 23.48 -10.56
CA LYS A 159 -16.24 24.46 -10.13
C LYS A 159 -17.27 23.78 -9.21
N GLY A 160 -17.39 24.24 -7.97
CA GLY A 160 -18.30 23.67 -6.97
C GLY A 160 -17.86 22.32 -6.41
N ILE A 161 -16.57 21.95 -6.58
CA ILE A 161 -16.01 20.73 -5.99
C ILE A 161 -14.71 21.09 -5.30
N GLU A 162 -14.64 20.85 -4.01
CA GLU A 162 -13.45 21.04 -3.18
C GLU A 162 -13.06 19.73 -2.51
N ALA A 163 -11.76 19.48 -2.39
CA ALA A 163 -11.23 18.35 -1.66
C ALA A 163 -10.33 18.82 -0.50
N THR A 164 -10.32 18.03 0.58
CA THR A 164 -9.42 18.20 1.73
C THR A 164 -8.83 16.84 2.05
N PHE A 165 -7.55 16.82 2.43
CA PHE A 165 -6.82 15.63 2.83
C PHE A 165 -6.62 15.63 4.35
N ALA A 166 -7.00 14.54 5.02
CA ALA A 166 -6.72 14.28 6.43
C ALA A 166 -5.78 13.08 6.56
N ASP A 167 -4.97 13.02 7.61
CA ASP A 167 -4.01 11.92 7.76
C ASP A 167 -4.73 10.59 7.93
N ALA A 168 -4.40 9.60 7.10
CA ALA A 168 -4.96 8.26 7.19
C ALA A 168 -4.08 7.28 7.99
N GLY A 169 -2.88 7.67 8.40
CA GLY A 169 -1.97 6.88 9.25
C GLY A 169 -1.49 5.55 8.66
N HIS A 170 -1.75 5.28 7.36
CA HIS A 170 -1.49 3.99 6.74
C HIS A 170 -0.09 3.87 6.11
N LEU A 171 0.29 4.90 5.39
CA LEU A 171 1.57 5.03 4.71
C LEU A 171 2.02 6.48 4.80
N LEU A 172 3.33 6.73 4.69
CA LEU A 172 3.85 8.11 4.70
C LEU A 172 3.12 8.97 3.67
N GLY A 173 2.43 10.00 4.13
CA GLY A 173 1.62 10.87 3.30
C GLY A 173 0.23 10.35 2.93
N SER A 174 -0.19 9.16 3.39
CA SER A 174 -1.53 8.63 3.12
C SER A 174 -2.63 9.54 3.64
N ALA A 175 -3.73 9.62 2.90
CA ALA A 175 -4.81 10.52 3.26
C ALA A 175 -6.19 9.91 3.09
N THR A 176 -7.05 10.20 4.06
CA THR A 176 -8.50 10.19 3.89
C THR A 176 -8.90 11.45 3.12
N VAL A 177 -9.73 11.30 2.11
CA VAL A 177 -10.13 12.38 1.21
C VAL A 177 -11.58 12.78 1.48
N HIS A 178 -11.79 14.03 1.84
CA HIS A 178 -13.11 14.64 2.05
C HIS A 178 -13.45 15.54 0.88
N VAL A 179 -14.52 15.22 0.16
CA VAL A 179 -14.98 15.99 -1.01
C VAL A 179 -16.29 16.68 -0.70
N ARG A 180 -16.28 18.00 -0.81
CA ARG A 180 -17.47 18.86 -0.74
C ARG A 180 -17.93 19.18 -2.16
N ILE A 181 -19.20 19.02 -2.43
CA ILE A 181 -19.82 19.19 -3.75
C ILE A 181 -21.01 20.12 -3.62
N ASP A 182 -20.98 21.24 -4.33
CA ASP A 182 -22.12 22.14 -4.44
C ASP A 182 -23.10 21.59 -5.47
N GLY A 183 -24.25 21.16 -5.03
CA GLY A 183 -25.32 20.60 -5.88
C GLY A 183 -26.58 21.49 -5.90
N PRO A 184 -27.50 21.25 -6.83
CA PRO A 184 -28.74 22.00 -6.91
C PRO A 184 -29.69 21.79 -5.72
N ALA A 185 -29.57 20.61 -5.08
CA ALA A 185 -30.33 20.26 -3.87
C ALA A 185 -29.57 20.63 -2.57
N GLY A 186 -28.50 21.42 -2.67
CA GLY A 186 -27.62 21.80 -1.56
C GLY A 186 -26.25 21.15 -1.62
N GLU A 187 -25.45 21.39 -0.59
CA GLU A 187 -24.13 20.80 -0.41
C GLU A 187 -24.24 19.28 -0.18
N ARG A 188 -23.34 18.52 -0.82
CA ARG A 188 -23.15 17.09 -0.60
C ARG A 188 -21.70 16.83 -0.16
N ARG A 189 -21.53 15.85 0.71
CA ARG A 189 -20.24 15.46 1.28
C ARG A 189 -19.96 14.00 1.01
N LEU A 190 -18.82 13.72 0.41
CA LEU A 190 -18.30 12.38 0.20
C LEU A 190 -16.99 12.25 0.95
N THR A 191 -16.81 11.15 1.66
CA THR A 191 -15.52 10.74 2.22
C THR A 191 -15.06 9.45 1.56
N PHE A 192 -13.82 9.44 1.10
CA PHE A 192 -13.09 8.25 0.65
C PHE A 192 -11.91 8.04 1.59
N THR A 193 -11.90 6.91 2.30
CA THR A 193 -10.85 6.66 3.30
C THR A 193 -9.50 6.37 2.68
N GLY A 194 -9.45 5.92 1.40
CA GLY A 194 -8.28 5.18 0.95
C GLY A 194 -8.07 3.98 1.87
N ASP A 195 -6.82 3.66 2.16
CA ASP A 195 -6.44 2.69 3.16
C ASP A 195 -6.22 3.40 4.51
N VAL A 196 -6.76 2.83 5.56
CA VAL A 196 -6.72 3.38 6.92
C VAL A 196 -5.61 2.72 7.71
N GLY A 197 -4.82 3.52 8.39
CA GLY A 197 -3.74 3.07 9.25
C GLY A 197 -4.25 2.46 10.56
N ARG A 198 -3.38 1.67 11.16
CA ARG A 198 -3.61 1.11 12.47
C ARG A 198 -3.13 2.09 13.55
N PRO A 199 -3.99 2.52 14.49
CA PRO A 199 -3.58 3.37 15.59
C PRO A 199 -2.50 2.73 16.48
N GLY A 200 -1.58 3.53 16.97
CA GLY A 200 -0.49 3.11 17.87
C GLY A 200 0.66 2.38 17.17
N LEU A 201 0.71 2.32 15.84
CA LEU A 201 1.93 1.92 15.13
C LEU A 201 2.93 3.08 15.18
N PRO A 202 4.23 2.81 15.41
CA PRO A 202 5.23 3.86 15.43
C PRO A 202 5.44 4.48 14.04
N ILE A 203 6.11 5.61 14.02
CA ILE A 203 6.55 6.42 12.90
C ILE A 203 5.46 7.37 12.41
N LEU A 204 4.27 6.88 12.08
CA LEU A 204 3.22 7.69 11.49
C LEU A 204 2.18 8.10 12.53
N ARG A 205 1.53 9.23 12.30
CA ARG A 205 0.41 9.65 13.12
C ARG A 205 -0.76 8.67 13.00
N ASP A 206 -1.56 8.63 14.04
CA ASP A 206 -2.82 7.91 14.00
C ASP A 206 -3.77 8.52 12.95
N PRO A 207 -4.68 7.72 12.38
CA PRO A 207 -5.70 8.24 11.47
C PRO A 207 -6.54 9.35 12.10
N GLU A 208 -6.73 10.44 11.39
CA GLU A 208 -7.64 11.50 11.81
C GLU A 208 -9.10 11.05 11.76
N PRO A 209 -9.97 11.55 12.67
CA PRO A 209 -11.39 11.24 12.66
C PRO A 209 -12.07 11.62 11.34
N VAL A 210 -12.94 10.76 10.85
CA VAL A 210 -13.77 11.03 9.66
C VAL A 210 -14.93 11.96 10.03
N PRO A 211 -15.11 13.08 9.32
CA PRO A 211 -16.24 13.96 9.53
C PRO A 211 -17.55 13.36 8.98
N PRO A 212 -18.73 13.77 9.48
CA PRO A 212 -20.02 13.41 8.91
C PRO A 212 -20.11 13.67 7.42
N CYS A 213 -20.63 12.69 6.65
CA CYS A 213 -20.76 12.78 5.19
C CYS A 213 -22.04 12.09 4.70
N ASP A 214 -22.49 12.39 3.48
CA ASP A 214 -23.66 11.78 2.86
C ASP A 214 -23.32 10.38 2.32
N LEU A 215 -22.11 10.23 1.73
CA LEU A 215 -21.56 8.97 1.25
C LEU A 215 -20.17 8.73 1.82
N LEU A 216 -20.00 7.59 2.49
CA LEU A 216 -18.71 7.08 2.93
C LEU A 216 -18.27 5.92 2.05
N ILE A 217 -17.08 6.02 1.45
CA ILE A 217 -16.39 4.92 0.77
C ILE A 217 -15.23 4.50 1.66
N SER A 218 -15.31 3.30 2.23
CA SER A 218 -14.31 2.82 3.21
C SER A 218 -13.68 1.52 2.79
N GLU A 219 -12.38 1.36 3.12
CA GLU A 219 -11.72 0.07 3.03
C GLU A 219 -12.39 -0.96 3.96
N SER A 220 -12.12 -2.24 3.69
CA SER A 220 -12.62 -3.37 4.48
C SER A 220 -11.64 -4.55 4.55
N THR A 221 -10.35 -4.26 4.39
CA THR A 221 -9.26 -5.24 4.27
C THR A 221 -9.27 -6.27 5.40
N TYR A 222 -9.45 -5.81 6.64
CA TYR A 222 -9.46 -6.66 7.83
C TYR A 222 -10.82 -6.73 8.53
N GLY A 223 -11.92 -6.55 7.81
CA GLY A 223 -13.26 -6.78 8.37
C GLY A 223 -13.38 -8.16 9.02
N GLY A 224 -13.88 -8.21 10.28
CA GLY A 224 -14.01 -9.43 11.06
C GLY A 224 -12.68 -10.06 11.54
N HIS A 225 -11.56 -9.34 11.46
CA HIS A 225 -10.26 -9.80 11.94
C HIS A 225 -9.62 -8.78 12.86
N PHE A 226 -8.93 -9.27 13.91
CA PHE A 226 -8.23 -8.44 14.89
C PHE A 226 -6.73 -8.73 14.85
N HIS A 227 -5.93 -7.70 15.05
CA HIS A 227 -4.47 -7.81 15.10
C HIS A 227 -3.98 -8.07 16.53
N GLU A 228 -2.78 -8.64 16.63
CA GLU A 228 -2.04 -8.72 17.89
C GLU A 228 -1.62 -7.30 18.34
N ALA A 229 -1.42 -7.10 19.65
CA ALA A 229 -0.95 -5.82 20.17
C ALA A 229 0.44 -5.45 19.60
N VAL A 230 0.67 -4.15 19.38
CA VAL A 230 1.93 -3.66 18.78
C VAL A 230 3.13 -4.00 19.66
N ASP A 231 3.02 -3.74 20.98
CA ASP A 231 4.09 -4.00 21.94
C ASP A 231 4.46 -5.48 22.02
N GLU A 232 3.47 -6.38 22.02
CA GLU A 232 3.71 -7.82 22.00
C GLU A 232 4.44 -8.23 20.70
N THR A 233 4.17 -7.56 19.61
CA THR A 233 4.79 -7.84 18.32
C THR A 233 6.25 -7.41 18.31
N ALA A 234 6.58 -6.24 18.90
CA ALA A 234 7.95 -5.76 19.04
C ALA A 234 8.78 -6.72 19.92
N GLU A 235 8.21 -7.17 21.04
CA GLU A 235 8.88 -8.15 21.92
C GLU A 235 9.11 -9.49 21.21
N LYS A 236 8.10 -10.02 20.54
CA LYS A 236 8.23 -11.25 19.73
C LYS A 236 9.29 -11.13 18.65
N LEU A 237 9.40 -9.96 17.99
CA LEU A 237 10.49 -9.69 17.03
C LEU A 237 11.85 -9.81 17.71
N GLY A 238 12.04 -9.19 18.86
CA GLY A 238 13.27 -9.25 19.65
C GLY A 238 13.65 -10.69 20.02
N ASP A 239 12.71 -11.45 20.54
CA ASP A 239 12.93 -12.85 20.97
C ASP A 239 13.31 -13.74 19.77
N VAL A 240 12.66 -13.56 18.62
CA VAL A 240 12.98 -14.31 17.38
C VAL A 240 14.38 -14.00 16.90
N VAL A 241 14.75 -12.72 16.88
CA VAL A 241 16.11 -12.30 16.49
C VAL A 241 17.14 -12.85 17.47
N ALA A 242 16.96 -12.63 18.77
CA ALA A 242 17.91 -13.06 19.81
C ALA A 242 18.19 -14.57 19.73
N ARG A 243 17.14 -15.42 19.69
CA ARG A 243 17.33 -16.88 19.65
C ARG A 243 17.93 -17.36 18.31
N THR A 244 17.62 -16.69 17.19
CA THR A 244 18.17 -17.06 15.88
C THR A 244 19.65 -16.73 15.80
N ILE A 245 20.03 -15.53 16.22
CA ILE A 245 21.43 -15.11 16.28
C ILE A 245 22.21 -15.95 17.30
N GLY A 246 21.63 -16.24 18.47
CA GLY A 246 22.24 -17.07 19.50
C GLY A 246 22.58 -18.51 19.06
N ARG A 247 21.82 -19.06 18.09
CA ARG A 247 22.15 -20.36 17.47
C ARG A 247 23.03 -20.26 16.21
N GLY A 248 23.57 -19.08 15.90
CA GLY A 248 24.45 -18.84 14.76
C GLY A 248 23.71 -18.74 13.42
N GLY A 249 22.41 -18.46 13.41
CA GLY A 249 21.57 -18.36 12.22
C GLY A 249 21.38 -16.95 11.70
N LYS A 250 20.71 -16.84 10.56
CA LYS A 250 20.29 -15.59 9.91
C LYS A 250 18.78 -15.43 10.02
N VAL A 251 18.32 -14.20 10.17
CA VAL A 251 16.89 -13.85 10.10
C VAL A 251 16.62 -13.26 8.72
N ILE A 252 15.79 -13.91 7.91
CA ILE A 252 15.34 -13.40 6.61
C ILE A 252 13.95 -12.84 6.79
N ILE A 253 13.79 -11.54 6.49
CA ILE A 253 12.51 -10.81 6.66
C ILE A 253 12.02 -10.33 5.30
N PRO A 254 11.11 -11.07 4.65
CA PRO A 254 10.37 -10.54 3.51
C PRO A 254 9.54 -9.33 3.92
N ALA A 255 9.78 -8.17 3.32
CA ALA A 255 9.10 -6.93 3.67
C ALA A 255 8.75 -6.11 2.42
N PHE A 256 7.63 -5.37 2.50
CA PHE A 256 7.37 -4.33 1.51
C PHE A 256 8.42 -3.23 1.66
N ALA A 257 8.88 -2.70 0.54
CA ALA A 257 9.95 -1.71 0.52
C ALA A 257 9.55 -0.38 1.20
N VAL A 258 8.26 -0.07 1.21
CA VAL A 258 7.70 1.14 1.80
C VAL A 258 6.83 0.76 3.00
N GLY A 259 7.02 1.47 4.10
CA GLY A 259 6.30 1.30 5.36
C GLY A 259 6.87 0.14 6.20
N ARG A 260 6.68 -1.11 5.78
CA ARG A 260 7.06 -2.29 6.56
C ARG A 260 8.56 -2.38 6.86
N THR A 261 9.39 -2.10 5.88
CA THR A 261 10.86 -2.09 6.07
C THR A 261 11.26 -1.07 7.13
N GLN A 262 10.71 0.15 7.07
CA GLN A 262 11.01 1.21 8.02
C GLN A 262 10.50 0.88 9.44
N THR A 263 9.30 0.30 9.55
CA THR A 263 8.75 -0.14 10.85
C THR A 263 9.61 -1.24 11.49
N VAL A 264 10.08 -2.22 10.71
CA VAL A 264 10.97 -3.28 11.24
C VAL A 264 12.30 -2.69 11.72
N ILE A 265 12.90 -1.77 10.94
CA ILE A 265 14.14 -1.08 11.31
C ILE A 265 13.94 -0.29 12.61
N TYR A 266 12.85 0.45 12.71
CA TYR A 266 12.51 1.22 13.92
C TYR A 266 12.45 0.32 15.15
N PHE A 267 11.73 -0.80 15.13
CA PHE A 267 11.67 -1.73 16.25
C PHE A 267 13.02 -2.35 16.59
N LEU A 268 13.82 -2.72 15.58
CA LEU A 268 15.17 -3.23 15.83
C LEU A 268 16.05 -2.17 16.49
N HIS A 269 15.96 -0.92 16.06
CA HIS A 269 16.66 0.22 16.68
C HIS A 269 16.26 0.38 18.15
N GLN A 270 14.96 0.39 18.44
CA GLN A 270 14.45 0.48 19.83
C GLN A 270 14.92 -0.67 20.70
N LEU A 271 14.88 -1.91 20.21
CA LEU A 271 15.30 -3.10 20.97
C LEU A 271 16.81 -3.09 21.28
N VAL A 272 17.64 -2.60 20.34
CA VAL A 272 19.09 -2.46 20.59
C VAL A 272 19.36 -1.35 21.61
N ASN A 273 18.69 -0.20 21.49
CA ASN A 273 18.87 0.91 22.43
C ASN A 273 18.39 0.57 23.85
N ALA A 274 17.35 -0.26 23.96
CA ALA A 274 16.87 -0.81 25.24
C ALA A 274 17.75 -1.95 25.81
N GLY A 275 18.85 -2.32 25.13
CA GLY A 275 19.73 -3.43 25.53
C GLY A 275 19.09 -4.82 25.41
N ARG A 276 17.94 -4.94 24.73
CA ARG A 276 17.21 -6.21 24.52
C ARG A 276 17.80 -7.05 23.37
N LEU A 277 18.49 -6.42 22.44
CA LEU A 277 19.24 -7.08 21.38
C LEU A 277 20.70 -6.67 21.41
N SER A 278 21.59 -7.62 21.14
CA SER A 278 22.99 -7.32 20.83
C SER A 278 23.10 -6.56 19.50
N ASP A 279 24.22 -5.89 19.27
CA ASP A 279 24.51 -5.21 18.01
C ASP A 279 24.72 -6.25 16.89
N VAL A 280 23.67 -6.47 16.10
CA VAL A 280 23.63 -7.46 15.00
C VAL A 280 23.59 -6.71 13.69
N PRO A 281 24.41 -7.07 12.69
CA PRO A 281 24.33 -6.45 11.37
C PRO A 281 22.96 -6.64 10.73
N VAL A 282 22.35 -5.52 10.31
CA VAL A 282 21.09 -5.48 9.57
C VAL A 282 21.39 -5.05 8.13
N TYR A 283 20.92 -5.83 7.17
CA TYR A 283 21.04 -5.51 5.76
C TYR A 283 19.65 -5.29 5.15
N VAL A 284 19.46 -4.13 4.52
CA VAL A 284 18.28 -3.84 3.70
C VAL A 284 18.65 -4.06 2.25
N ASP A 285 18.29 -5.23 1.74
CA ASP A 285 18.62 -5.59 0.34
C ASP A 285 17.44 -5.33 -0.59
N SER A 286 17.19 -4.04 -0.80
CA SER A 286 16.15 -3.52 -1.68
C SER A 286 16.44 -2.08 -2.10
N PRO A 287 16.84 -1.82 -3.36
CA PRO A 287 17.07 -0.46 -3.84
C PRO A 287 15.86 0.45 -3.72
N MET A 288 14.64 -0.12 -3.85
CA MET A 288 13.40 0.65 -3.63
C MET A 288 13.23 1.03 -2.17
N ALA A 289 13.58 0.14 -1.21
CA ALA A 289 13.50 0.45 0.20
C ALA A 289 14.50 1.55 0.60
N THR A 290 15.70 1.55 0.02
CA THR A 290 16.68 2.63 0.21
C THR A 290 16.08 3.99 -0.18
N LYS A 291 15.56 4.10 -1.40
CA LYS A 291 14.92 5.34 -1.88
C LYS A 291 13.68 5.73 -1.09
N ALA A 292 12.89 4.75 -0.66
CA ALA A 292 11.73 5.03 0.21
C ALA A 292 12.18 5.60 1.56
N THR A 293 13.25 5.08 2.16
CA THR A 293 13.79 5.61 3.42
C THR A 293 14.29 7.04 3.27
N GLU A 294 14.91 7.39 2.14
CA GLU A 294 15.27 8.79 1.83
C GLU A 294 14.02 9.70 1.82
N VAL A 295 12.88 9.20 1.31
CA VAL A 295 11.63 9.96 1.36
C VAL A 295 11.10 10.10 2.79
N PHE A 296 11.24 9.06 3.65
CA PHE A 296 10.88 9.18 5.07
C PHE A 296 11.72 10.28 5.75
N HIS A 297 13.03 10.34 5.51
CA HIS A 297 13.90 11.40 6.03
C HIS A 297 13.51 12.80 5.55
N ALA A 298 12.97 12.91 4.33
CA ALA A 298 12.58 14.19 3.73
C ALA A 298 11.22 14.70 4.20
N HIS A 299 10.40 13.86 4.85
CA HIS A 299 9.01 14.17 5.23
C HIS A 299 8.70 13.91 6.72
N PRO A 300 9.49 14.49 7.66
CA PRO A 300 9.25 14.31 9.10
C PRO A 300 7.92 14.92 9.58
N GLU A 301 7.28 15.76 8.78
CA GLU A 301 5.94 16.30 9.07
C GLU A 301 4.84 15.25 9.13
N CYS A 302 5.10 14.05 8.62
CA CYS A 302 4.18 12.91 8.71
C CYS A 302 4.37 12.06 9.97
N PHE A 303 5.43 12.31 10.76
CA PHE A 303 5.74 11.50 11.92
C PHE A 303 4.81 11.81 13.10
N ASP A 304 4.59 10.80 13.93
CA ASP A 304 4.01 10.99 15.25
C ASP A 304 4.96 11.80 16.16
N GLU A 305 4.45 12.27 17.28
CA GLU A 305 5.21 13.13 18.19
C GLU A 305 6.47 12.44 18.76
N GLU A 306 6.36 11.13 19.08
CA GLU A 306 7.47 10.36 19.62
C GLU A 306 8.58 10.19 18.58
N THR A 307 8.22 9.75 17.37
CA THR A 307 9.16 9.56 16.27
C THR A 307 9.78 10.89 15.82
N ALA A 308 9.00 11.98 15.79
CA ALA A 308 9.52 13.31 15.48
C ALA A 308 10.56 13.77 16.50
N ALA A 309 10.32 13.53 17.80
CA ALA A 309 11.27 13.85 18.86
C ALA A 309 12.54 12.99 18.76
N LEU A 310 12.39 11.68 18.51
CA LEU A 310 13.51 10.76 18.32
C LEU A 310 14.33 11.15 17.09
N PHE A 311 13.69 11.46 15.98
CA PHE A 311 14.35 11.87 14.73
C PHE A 311 15.11 13.20 14.89
N ALA A 312 14.58 14.13 15.67
CA ALA A 312 15.28 15.38 15.98
C ALA A 312 16.52 15.16 16.85
N ALA A 313 16.49 14.14 17.75
CA ALA A 313 17.62 13.79 18.61
C ALA A 313 18.65 12.89 17.91
N ASP A 314 18.18 11.96 17.07
CA ASP A 314 18.97 11.03 16.28
C ASP A 314 18.41 10.94 14.85
N PRO A 315 18.94 11.75 13.91
CA PRO A 315 18.52 11.68 12.51
C PRO A 315 18.78 10.32 11.84
N ASP A 316 19.58 9.46 12.48
CA ASP A 316 19.90 8.10 12.06
C ASP A 316 18.84 7.04 12.51
N LEU A 317 17.63 7.47 12.84
CA LEU A 317 16.56 6.60 13.34
C LEU A 317 16.29 5.39 12.44
N PHE A 318 16.49 5.55 11.12
CA PHE A 318 16.35 4.47 10.13
C PHE A 318 17.68 3.80 9.77
N GLY A 319 18.78 4.13 10.48
CA GLY A 319 19.89 3.25 10.70
C GLY A 319 21.09 3.32 9.75
N ASP A 320 21.70 4.47 9.49
CA ASP A 320 22.91 4.52 8.67
C ASP A 320 24.13 3.84 9.33
N LYS A 321 24.19 3.78 10.67
CA LYS A 321 25.33 3.17 11.39
C LYS A 321 25.21 1.66 11.58
N ARG A 322 23.98 1.16 11.79
CA ARG A 322 23.71 -0.26 12.09
C ARG A 322 23.09 -0.99 10.92
N VAL A 323 22.38 -0.28 10.05
CA VAL A 323 21.71 -0.80 8.86
C VAL A 323 22.55 -0.50 7.64
N ARG A 324 22.85 -1.54 6.87
CA ARG A 324 23.55 -1.41 5.58
C ARG A 324 22.54 -1.56 4.46
N TYR A 325 22.34 -0.49 3.71
CA TYR A 325 21.54 -0.50 2.51
C TYR A 325 22.33 -1.08 1.34
N VAL A 326 21.82 -2.13 0.73
CA VAL A 326 22.49 -2.89 -0.34
C VAL A 326 21.88 -2.53 -1.68
N GLU A 327 22.61 -1.82 -2.51
CA GLU A 327 22.12 -1.39 -3.82
C GLU A 327 22.60 -2.28 -4.96
N SER A 328 23.87 -2.72 -4.93
CA SER A 328 24.44 -3.50 -6.01
C SER A 328 24.04 -4.98 -5.97
N VAL A 329 23.93 -5.59 -7.16
CA VAL A 329 23.67 -7.03 -7.29
C VAL A 329 24.82 -7.87 -6.73
N HIS A 330 26.06 -7.37 -6.86
CA HIS A 330 27.24 -8.07 -6.36
C HIS A 330 27.23 -8.18 -4.83
N GLU A 331 26.89 -7.09 -4.11
CA GLU A 331 26.74 -7.11 -2.65
C GLU A 331 25.61 -8.02 -2.20
N SER A 332 24.46 -7.98 -2.91
CA SER A 332 23.32 -8.86 -2.65
C SER A 332 23.69 -10.35 -2.76
N ILE A 333 24.47 -10.71 -3.78
CA ILE A 333 24.98 -12.08 -3.93
C ILE A 333 25.93 -12.45 -2.78
N ALA A 334 26.82 -11.53 -2.40
CA ALA A 334 27.77 -11.77 -1.31
C ALA A 334 27.10 -12.04 0.03
N LEU A 335 25.92 -11.43 0.31
CA LEU A 335 25.13 -11.70 1.52
C LEU A 335 24.71 -13.17 1.64
N ASN A 336 24.43 -13.83 0.53
CA ASN A 336 24.02 -15.25 0.55
C ASN A 336 25.18 -16.17 0.99
N GLY A 337 26.43 -15.79 0.68
CA GLY A 337 27.64 -16.54 1.04
C GLY A 337 28.17 -16.27 2.45
N ARG A 338 27.63 -15.30 3.19
CA ARG A 338 28.09 -15.02 4.56
C ARG A 338 27.76 -16.18 5.50
N SER A 339 28.69 -16.45 6.43
CA SER A 339 28.51 -17.43 7.50
C SER A 339 28.05 -16.79 8.81
N GLU A 340 28.35 -15.48 9.00
CA GLU A 340 28.05 -14.79 10.23
C GLU A 340 26.55 -14.51 10.39
N PRO A 341 26.04 -14.57 11.62
CA PRO A 341 24.67 -14.21 11.93
C PRO A 341 24.35 -12.76 11.53
N CYS A 342 23.20 -12.57 10.90
CA CYS A 342 22.75 -11.24 10.49
C CYS A 342 21.23 -11.23 10.24
N ILE A 343 20.68 -10.03 10.10
CA ILE A 343 19.29 -9.82 9.66
C ILE A 343 19.33 -9.33 8.22
N ILE A 344 18.51 -9.93 7.35
CA ILE A 344 18.35 -9.50 5.95
C ILE A 344 16.87 -9.16 5.72
N ILE A 345 16.60 -7.88 5.48
CA ILE A 345 15.28 -7.35 5.12
C ILE A 345 15.29 -7.16 3.61
N SER A 346 14.35 -7.80 2.89
CA SER A 346 14.37 -7.74 1.42
C SER A 346 12.96 -7.78 0.82
N SER A 347 12.76 -7.09 -0.29
CA SER A 347 11.50 -7.08 -1.05
C SER A 347 11.47 -8.23 -2.08
N SER A 348 10.31 -8.83 -2.39
CA SER A 348 8.97 -8.37 -2.05
C SER A 348 8.43 -9.00 -0.76
N GLY A 349 7.48 -8.35 -0.10
CA GLY A 349 6.87 -8.82 1.14
C GLY A 349 6.04 -10.10 1.00
N MET A 350 5.54 -10.43 -0.20
CA MET A 350 4.82 -11.69 -0.50
C MET A 350 5.70 -12.77 -1.13
N CYS A 351 7.00 -12.55 -1.24
CA CYS A 351 7.98 -13.50 -1.79
C CYS A 351 7.70 -13.91 -3.25
N GLU A 352 7.08 -13.05 -4.08
CA GLU A 352 6.75 -13.39 -5.47
C GLU A 352 7.81 -12.94 -6.48
N ALA A 353 8.60 -11.93 -6.11
CA ALA A 353 9.64 -11.35 -6.98
C ALA A 353 10.78 -10.77 -6.14
N GLY A 354 11.84 -10.31 -6.81
CA GLY A 354 12.91 -9.56 -6.17
C GLY A 354 13.99 -10.41 -5.53
N ARG A 355 14.89 -9.71 -4.84
CA ARG A 355 16.08 -10.32 -4.23
C ARG A 355 15.77 -11.27 -3.08
N VAL A 356 14.64 -11.10 -2.41
CA VAL A 356 14.16 -11.96 -1.33
C VAL A 356 14.05 -13.42 -1.76
N LEU A 357 13.71 -13.70 -3.02
CA LEU A 357 13.67 -15.08 -3.54
C LEU A 357 15.03 -15.77 -3.47
N HIS A 358 16.12 -15.04 -3.76
CA HIS A 358 17.48 -15.54 -3.64
C HIS A 358 17.86 -15.77 -2.18
N HIS A 359 17.51 -14.86 -1.29
CA HIS A 359 17.79 -15.02 0.14
C HIS A 359 17.03 -16.22 0.72
N ILE A 360 15.75 -16.40 0.41
CA ILE A 360 14.98 -17.57 0.85
C ILE A 360 15.58 -18.84 0.29
N LYS A 361 15.88 -18.88 -1.01
CA LYS A 361 16.51 -20.05 -1.68
C LYS A 361 17.78 -20.52 -0.97
N HIS A 362 18.66 -19.60 -0.58
CA HIS A 362 19.95 -19.93 0.04
C HIS A 362 19.87 -20.20 1.54
N ASN A 363 18.77 -19.81 2.20
CA ASN A 363 18.67 -19.88 3.66
C ASN A 363 17.56 -20.81 4.17
N CYS A 364 16.57 -21.19 3.35
CA CYS A 364 15.45 -22.03 3.81
C CYS A 364 15.83 -23.46 4.21
N GLY A 365 16.97 -23.97 3.72
CA GLY A 365 17.45 -25.33 4.01
C GLY A 365 18.27 -25.46 5.30
N ASP A 366 18.63 -24.36 5.96
CA ASP A 366 19.44 -24.39 7.19
C ASP A 366 18.53 -24.20 8.43
N PRO A 367 18.46 -25.20 9.35
CA PRO A 367 17.61 -25.11 10.54
C PRO A 367 18.05 -24.06 11.56
N ARG A 368 19.26 -23.49 11.44
CA ARG A 368 19.70 -22.38 12.27
C ARG A 368 19.01 -21.07 11.89
N ASN A 369 18.58 -20.94 10.64
CA ASN A 369 17.97 -19.70 10.12
C ASN A 369 16.49 -19.60 10.51
N THR A 370 15.99 -18.37 10.46
CA THR A 370 14.56 -18.07 10.59
C THR A 370 14.08 -17.26 9.38
N ILE A 371 12.95 -17.64 8.80
CA ILE A 371 12.18 -16.81 7.88
C ILE A 371 11.06 -16.16 8.70
N LEU A 372 11.14 -14.85 8.87
CA LEU A 372 10.20 -14.07 9.67
C LEU A 372 9.25 -13.33 8.74
N ILE A 373 8.01 -13.78 8.68
CA ILE A 373 6.95 -13.18 7.86
C ILE A 373 6.30 -12.05 8.66
N ALA A 374 6.44 -10.84 8.17
CA ALA A 374 6.01 -9.61 8.85
C ALA A 374 4.68 -9.06 8.33
N GLY A 375 3.70 -9.91 8.02
CA GLY A 375 2.38 -9.48 7.55
C GLY A 375 1.64 -10.54 6.73
N TYR A 376 0.48 -10.14 6.21
CA TYR A 376 -0.40 -11.00 5.43
C TYR A 376 0.29 -11.56 4.17
N GLN A 377 -0.03 -12.82 3.87
CA GLN A 377 0.44 -13.51 2.67
C GLN A 377 -0.77 -13.97 1.85
N ALA A 378 -0.90 -13.45 0.63
CA ALA A 378 -2.01 -13.77 -0.25
C ALA A 378 -1.98 -15.25 -0.68
N GLU A 379 -3.15 -15.80 -0.98
CA GLU A 379 -3.27 -17.15 -1.53
C GLU A 379 -2.44 -17.31 -2.81
N HIS A 380 -1.90 -18.50 -3.02
CA HIS A 380 -1.08 -18.88 -4.17
C HIS A 380 0.32 -18.24 -4.23
N THR A 381 0.74 -17.42 -3.24
CA THR A 381 2.09 -16.84 -3.17
C THR A 381 3.10 -17.82 -2.54
N LEU A 382 4.40 -17.61 -2.78
CA LEU A 382 5.46 -18.34 -2.08
C LEU A 382 5.43 -18.05 -0.58
N GLY A 383 5.18 -16.79 -0.19
CA GLY A 383 5.06 -16.41 1.21
C GLY A 383 3.96 -17.20 1.92
N ARG A 384 2.82 -17.43 1.27
CA ARG A 384 1.74 -18.28 1.81
C ARG A 384 2.18 -19.72 2.03
N ARG A 385 2.92 -20.30 1.09
CA ARG A 385 3.46 -21.66 1.23
C ARG A 385 4.45 -21.77 2.39
N ILE A 386 5.26 -20.73 2.63
CA ILE A 386 6.17 -20.64 3.77
C ILE A 386 5.39 -20.61 5.07
N VAL A 387 4.36 -19.77 5.18
CA VAL A 387 3.46 -19.68 6.36
C VAL A 387 2.77 -21.02 6.63
N GLU A 388 2.35 -21.73 5.60
CA GLU A 388 1.76 -23.08 5.69
C GLU A 388 2.81 -24.17 6.00
N LYS A 389 4.09 -23.81 6.12
CA LYS A 389 5.20 -24.72 6.41
C LYS A 389 5.25 -25.93 5.46
N ARG A 390 5.03 -25.67 4.14
CA ARG A 390 5.18 -26.72 3.12
C ARG A 390 6.60 -27.26 3.17
N SER A 391 6.76 -28.59 3.12
CA SER A 391 8.07 -29.25 3.20
C SER A 391 9.05 -28.80 2.13
N ASP A 392 8.51 -28.47 0.94
CA ASP A 392 9.28 -28.10 -0.23
C ASP A 392 8.78 -26.78 -0.83
N LEU A 393 9.72 -25.88 -1.11
CA LEU A 393 9.47 -24.58 -1.71
C LEU A 393 9.93 -24.58 -3.17
N HIS A 394 9.05 -24.20 -4.07
CA HIS A 394 9.39 -23.99 -5.49
C HIS A 394 9.88 -22.55 -5.69
N ILE A 395 11.18 -22.36 -5.89
CA ILE A 395 11.82 -21.04 -5.99
C ILE A 395 12.69 -21.00 -7.24
N LEU A 396 12.46 -20.02 -8.14
CA LEU A 396 13.27 -19.77 -9.35
C LEU A 396 13.53 -21.05 -10.18
N GLY A 397 12.52 -21.92 -10.31
CA GLY A 397 12.60 -23.15 -11.09
C GLY A 397 13.24 -24.35 -10.39
N GLY A 398 13.70 -24.19 -9.14
CA GLY A 398 14.22 -25.29 -8.30
C GLY A 398 13.27 -25.62 -7.15
N ILE A 399 13.50 -26.79 -6.52
CA ILE A 399 12.79 -27.27 -5.32
C ILE A 399 13.78 -27.28 -4.15
N TYR A 400 13.41 -26.64 -3.05
CA TYR A 400 14.26 -26.45 -1.87
C TYR A 400 13.52 -26.90 -0.62
N PRO A 401 14.11 -27.75 0.24
CA PRO A 401 13.49 -28.20 1.47
C PRO A 401 13.41 -27.03 2.48
N LEU A 402 12.26 -26.84 3.12
CA LEU A 402 12.09 -25.87 4.19
C LEU A 402 12.48 -26.49 5.53
N LYS A 403 13.66 -26.15 6.04
CA LYS A 403 14.16 -26.56 7.36
C LYS A 403 14.33 -25.38 8.32
N ALA A 404 14.42 -24.18 7.79
CA ALA A 404 14.48 -22.95 8.58
C ALA A 404 13.20 -22.81 9.43
N GLU A 405 13.35 -22.21 10.60
CA GLU A 405 12.20 -21.82 11.44
C GLU A 405 11.35 -20.82 10.70
N VAL A 406 10.02 -21.00 10.72
CA VAL A 406 9.07 -20.00 10.18
C VAL A 406 8.30 -19.36 11.32
N VAL A 407 8.42 -18.05 11.42
CA VAL A 407 7.68 -17.22 12.38
C VAL A 407 6.84 -16.22 11.63
N VAL A 408 5.60 -16.00 12.11
CA VAL A 408 4.67 -15.03 11.54
C VAL A 408 4.35 -13.99 12.60
N LEU A 409 4.55 -12.71 12.26
CA LEU A 409 4.20 -11.56 13.09
C LEU A 409 3.06 -10.79 12.40
N ASN A 410 1.82 -11.04 12.84
CA ASN A 410 0.64 -10.40 12.24
C ASN A 410 0.42 -8.97 12.74
N GLY A 411 0.97 -8.63 13.90
CA GLY A 411 0.79 -7.32 14.52
C GLY A 411 1.51 -6.15 13.83
N LEU A 412 2.29 -6.41 12.78
CA LEU A 412 2.94 -5.36 11.98
C LEU A 412 2.09 -4.87 10.80
N SER A 413 0.84 -5.31 10.63
CA SER A 413 -0.01 -4.79 9.55
C SER A 413 -0.20 -3.28 9.69
N SER A 414 -0.05 -2.55 8.58
CA SER A 414 -0.31 -1.10 8.54
C SER A 414 -1.79 -0.76 8.37
N HIS A 415 -2.64 -1.70 7.99
CA HIS A 415 -4.08 -1.47 7.91
C HIS A 415 -4.75 -1.55 9.27
N ALA A 416 -5.75 -0.73 9.47
CA ALA A 416 -6.70 -0.84 10.57
C ALA A 416 -7.36 -2.23 10.60
N ASP A 417 -7.50 -2.80 11.78
CA ASP A 417 -8.26 -4.03 11.98
C ASP A 417 -9.77 -3.77 12.11
N HIS A 418 -10.55 -4.82 12.34
CA HIS A 418 -12.00 -4.68 12.51
C HIS A 418 -12.37 -3.71 13.64
N GLY A 419 -11.68 -3.81 14.79
CA GLY A 419 -11.95 -2.95 15.93
C GLY A 419 -11.55 -1.50 15.67
N ASP A 420 -10.44 -1.27 14.98
CA ASP A 420 -9.97 0.06 14.59
C ASP A 420 -10.96 0.72 13.62
N LEU A 421 -11.39 -0.01 12.56
CA LEU A 421 -12.40 0.47 11.62
C LEU A 421 -13.72 0.78 12.33
N MET A 422 -14.17 -0.09 13.24
CA MET A 422 -15.41 0.17 13.99
C MET A 422 -15.27 1.39 14.93
N ARG A 423 -14.12 1.60 15.59
CA ARG A 423 -13.88 2.80 16.40
C ARG A 423 -13.92 4.09 15.57
N MET A 424 -13.37 4.06 14.36
CA MET A 424 -13.33 5.20 13.45
C MET A 424 -14.71 5.50 12.85
N LEU A 425 -15.46 4.46 12.47
CA LEU A 425 -16.68 4.62 11.68
C LEU A 425 -17.96 4.68 12.51
N SER A 426 -18.06 3.95 13.64
CA SER A 426 -19.30 3.90 14.44
C SER A 426 -19.81 5.28 14.91
N PRO A 427 -18.95 6.28 15.23
CA PRO A 427 -19.43 7.61 15.57
C PRO A 427 -20.22 8.33 14.47
N LEU A 428 -20.12 7.86 13.23
CA LEU A 428 -20.82 8.42 12.08
C LEU A 428 -22.23 7.86 11.91
N ALA A 429 -22.62 6.84 12.68
CA ALA A 429 -23.97 6.28 12.65
C ALA A 429 -24.98 7.38 12.98
N GLY A 430 -26.06 7.47 12.20
CA GLY A 430 -27.08 8.54 12.32
C GLY A 430 -26.76 9.85 11.58
N SER A 431 -25.49 10.09 11.23
CA SER A 431 -25.09 11.26 10.43
C SER A 431 -24.67 10.93 8.98
N THR A 432 -24.28 9.69 8.74
CA THR A 432 -23.88 9.19 7.40
C THR A 432 -24.98 8.26 6.86
N GLN A 433 -25.53 8.61 5.69
CA GLN A 433 -26.65 7.91 5.11
C GLN A 433 -26.25 6.63 4.36
N ARG A 434 -25.10 6.66 3.68
CA ARG A 434 -24.65 5.58 2.80
C ARG A 434 -23.19 5.21 3.07
N VAL A 435 -22.93 3.91 3.19
CA VAL A 435 -21.60 3.34 3.29
C VAL A 435 -21.38 2.35 2.14
N ARG A 436 -20.24 2.49 1.46
CA ARG A 436 -19.80 1.57 0.41
C ARG A 436 -18.45 1.00 0.79
N LEU A 437 -18.42 -0.31 1.02
CA LEU A 437 -17.22 -1.02 1.44
C LEU A 437 -16.47 -1.54 0.23
N VAL A 438 -15.25 -1.07 0.09
CA VAL A 438 -14.30 -1.42 -0.98
C VAL A 438 -13.02 -1.96 -0.38
N HIS A 439 -12.03 -2.27 -1.20
CA HIS A 439 -10.68 -2.67 -0.77
C HIS A 439 -10.72 -3.77 0.33
N GLY A 440 -11.39 -4.87 0.03
CA GLY A 440 -11.53 -6.03 0.91
C GLY A 440 -12.09 -7.22 0.16
N GLU A 441 -11.68 -8.41 0.55
CA GLU A 441 -12.29 -9.64 0.06
C GLU A 441 -13.74 -9.75 0.56
N LEU A 442 -14.61 -10.37 -0.24
CA LEU A 442 -16.04 -10.41 0.06
C LEU A 442 -16.38 -10.90 1.48
N PRO A 443 -15.76 -11.96 2.05
CA PRO A 443 -16.03 -12.37 3.42
C PRO A 443 -15.67 -11.32 4.46
N ARG A 444 -14.56 -10.57 4.24
CA ARG A 444 -14.09 -9.50 5.12
C ARG A 444 -15.04 -8.30 5.08
N ALA A 445 -15.34 -7.85 3.86
CA ALA A 445 -16.28 -6.75 3.65
C ALA A 445 -17.68 -7.08 4.22
N ALA A 446 -18.16 -8.32 4.09
CA ALA A 446 -19.43 -8.76 4.64
C ALA A 446 -19.47 -8.70 6.17
N ALA A 447 -18.40 -9.13 6.85
CA ALA A 447 -18.31 -9.06 8.31
C ALA A 447 -18.35 -7.61 8.81
N LEU A 448 -17.64 -6.69 8.14
CA LEU A 448 -17.68 -5.27 8.49
C LEU A 448 -19.05 -4.65 8.17
N ALA A 449 -19.66 -5.01 7.04
CA ALA A 449 -20.99 -4.52 6.68
C ALA A 449 -22.05 -4.88 7.72
N GLU A 450 -22.02 -6.10 8.25
CA GLU A 450 -22.95 -6.55 9.28
C GLU A 450 -22.75 -5.77 10.59
N ALA A 451 -21.49 -5.56 11.00
CA ALA A 451 -21.18 -4.77 12.18
C ALA A 451 -21.64 -3.31 12.05
N LEU A 452 -21.46 -2.69 10.88
CA LEU A 452 -21.91 -1.31 10.63
C LEU A 452 -23.46 -1.20 10.62
N ARG A 453 -24.17 -2.18 10.04
CA ARG A 453 -25.64 -2.20 10.12
C ARG A 453 -26.12 -2.31 11.56
N THR A 454 -25.47 -3.17 12.35
CA THR A 454 -25.75 -3.31 13.80
C THR A 454 -25.46 -2.01 14.56
N ALA A 455 -24.44 -1.25 14.15
CA ALA A 455 -24.13 0.06 14.71
C ALA A 455 -25.10 1.18 14.28
N GLY A 456 -26.08 0.89 13.41
CA GLY A 456 -27.16 1.81 13.04
C GLY A 456 -26.99 2.54 11.71
N PHE A 457 -26.09 2.11 10.83
CA PHE A 457 -26.00 2.66 9.48
C PHE A 457 -27.15 2.15 8.60
N PRO A 458 -27.94 3.05 7.96
CA PRO A 458 -29.16 2.64 7.27
C PRO A 458 -28.91 1.95 5.92
N ASP A 459 -27.84 2.32 5.21
CA ASP A 459 -27.50 1.78 3.87
C ASP A 459 -26.02 1.43 3.79
N VAL A 460 -25.70 0.15 4.00
CA VAL A 460 -24.35 -0.41 3.87
C VAL A 460 -24.32 -1.44 2.76
N ALA A 461 -23.50 -1.21 1.72
CA ALA A 461 -23.37 -2.13 0.60
C ALA A 461 -21.90 -2.38 0.21
N ILE A 462 -21.67 -3.52 -0.44
CA ILE A 462 -20.38 -3.95 -0.98
C ILE A 462 -20.54 -3.92 -2.51
N PRO A 463 -20.07 -2.86 -3.18
CA PRO A 463 -20.29 -2.71 -4.61
C PRO A 463 -19.53 -3.76 -5.42
N ALA A 464 -20.15 -4.22 -6.49
CA ALA A 464 -19.49 -4.91 -7.58
C ALA A 464 -18.89 -3.90 -8.58
N ARG A 465 -18.03 -4.38 -9.46
CA ARG A 465 -17.44 -3.53 -10.50
C ARG A 465 -18.50 -3.00 -11.47
N GLY A 466 -18.58 -1.69 -11.59
CA GLY A 466 -19.57 -0.98 -12.41
C GLY A 466 -20.81 -0.52 -11.66
N ASP A 467 -20.98 -0.94 -10.40
CA ASP A 467 -22.07 -0.43 -9.56
C ASP A 467 -21.91 1.06 -9.30
N THR A 468 -23.01 1.70 -8.95
CA THR A 468 -23.06 3.14 -8.68
C THR A 468 -23.70 3.44 -7.33
N ALA A 469 -23.32 4.59 -6.75
CA ALA A 469 -23.97 5.16 -5.57
C ALA A 469 -24.11 6.68 -5.71
N SER A 470 -25.29 7.22 -5.34
CA SER A 470 -25.47 8.67 -5.21
C SER A 470 -24.73 9.18 -3.96
N VAL A 471 -24.22 10.40 -4.03
CA VAL A 471 -23.67 11.10 -2.87
C VAL A 471 -24.76 11.79 -2.10
#